data_9c406b9034ab97c0c19129dcf5e8d511
#
_entry.id   9c406b9034ab97c0c19129dcf5e8d511
#
_cell.length_a   1.000
_cell.length_b   1.000
_cell.length_c   1.000
_cell.angle_alpha   90.00
_cell.angle_beta   90.00
_cell.angle_gamma   90.00
#
_symmetry.space_group_name_H-M   'P 1'
#
loop_
_entity.id
_entity.type
_entity.pdbx_description
1 polymer ?
#
loop_
_entity_poly.entity_id
_entity_poly.type
_entity_poly.pdbx_seq_one_letter_code
_entity_poly.pdbx_strand_id
1 'polypeptide(L)'
;MAEEKRKRILSGIQPTGTPTLGNYIGAVRNWALLQSDYECLYMVADLHSLTVRQVPADLRRRTRELAALLLAVGIDPKEHVLFVQSHVPAHTELSWVLACNTQFGELSRMTQFKDKSAKHPDNVNGGLFT
;
A
#
# COMPACT_ATOMS: atom_id res chain seq x y z
N MET A 1 -22.98 22.36 -18.83
CA MET A 1 -23.08 21.82 -17.45
C MET A 1 -21.70 21.30 -17.11
N ALA A 2 -21.06 21.80 -16.05
CA ALA A 2 -19.79 21.22 -15.58
C ALA A 2 -20.08 19.81 -15.09
N GLU A 3 -19.43 18.83 -15.67
CA GLU A 3 -19.50 17.43 -15.24
C GLU A 3 -18.95 17.38 -13.81
N GLU A 4 -19.78 16.98 -12.84
CA GLU A 4 -19.37 16.91 -11.44
C GLU A 4 -18.30 15.82 -11.32
N LYS A 5 -17.06 16.24 -11.14
CA LYS A 5 -15.90 15.34 -11.09
C LYS A 5 -16.06 14.39 -9.91
N ARG A 6 -16.10 13.08 -10.17
CA ARG A 6 -16.15 12.06 -9.11
C ARG A 6 -15.04 12.30 -8.09
N LYS A 7 -15.35 12.11 -6.82
CA LYS A 7 -14.35 12.14 -5.74
C LYS A 7 -13.34 11.01 -5.92
N ARG A 8 -12.08 11.27 -5.59
CA ARG A 8 -10.99 10.31 -5.75
C ARG A 8 -10.73 9.56 -4.45
N ILE A 9 -10.53 8.25 -4.55
CA ILE A 9 -10.13 7.37 -3.46
C ILE A 9 -8.78 6.75 -3.80
N LEU A 10 -7.83 6.81 -2.86
CA LEU A 10 -6.58 6.05 -2.90
C LEU A 10 -6.59 5.06 -1.74
N SER A 11 -6.35 3.79 -2.04
CA SER A 11 -6.16 2.75 -1.03
C SER A 11 -5.14 1.73 -1.50
N GLY A 12 -4.51 1.01 -0.55
CA GLY A 12 -3.47 0.04 -0.89
C GLY A 12 -3.41 -1.12 0.09
N ILE A 13 -2.84 -2.23 -0.39
CA ILE A 13 -2.61 -3.44 0.40
C ILE A 13 -1.22 -3.99 0.14
N GLN A 14 -0.56 -4.46 1.19
CA GLN A 14 0.78 -5.03 1.11
C GLN A 14 0.75 -6.49 0.63
N PRO A 15 1.67 -6.91 -0.26
CA PRO A 15 1.81 -8.29 -0.69
C PRO A 15 2.61 -9.14 0.32
N THR A 16 2.23 -9.13 1.61
CA THR A 16 2.97 -9.77 2.70
C THR A 16 2.53 -11.21 3.01
N GLY A 17 1.57 -11.74 2.27
CA GLY A 17 1.08 -13.11 2.43
C GLY A 17 -0.16 -13.36 1.58
N THR A 18 -0.77 -14.54 1.74
CA THR A 18 -2.07 -14.81 1.14
C THR A 18 -3.14 -14.00 1.87
N PRO A 19 -3.93 -13.17 1.19
CA PRO A 19 -5.02 -12.42 1.81
C PRO A 19 -6.00 -13.37 2.52
N THR A 20 -6.37 -13.01 3.72
CA THR A 20 -7.33 -13.76 4.53
C THR A 20 -8.76 -13.36 4.16
N LEU A 21 -9.75 -14.16 4.59
CA LEU A 21 -11.16 -13.81 4.46
C LEU A 21 -11.47 -12.45 5.11
N GLY A 22 -10.78 -12.11 6.22
CA GLY A 22 -10.91 -10.81 6.87
C GLY A 22 -10.44 -9.65 5.98
N ASN A 23 -9.34 -9.81 5.24
CA ASN A 23 -8.89 -8.81 4.26
C ASN A 23 -9.91 -8.63 3.13
N TYR A 24 -10.49 -9.74 2.66
CA TYR A 24 -11.50 -9.70 1.61
C TYR A 24 -12.76 -8.95 2.07
N ILE A 25 -13.36 -9.34 3.19
CA ILE A 25 -14.61 -8.74 3.69
C ILE A 25 -14.37 -7.31 4.16
N GLY A 26 -13.25 -7.05 4.84
CA GLY A 26 -12.98 -5.75 5.47
C GLY A 26 -12.53 -4.66 4.49
N ALA A 27 -11.88 -5.02 3.40
CA ALA A 27 -11.32 -4.05 2.46
C ALA A 27 -11.66 -4.36 1.00
N VAL A 28 -11.21 -5.49 0.45
CA VAL A 28 -11.18 -5.72 -0.99
C VAL A 28 -12.57 -5.77 -1.63
N ARG A 29 -13.54 -6.39 -0.96
CA ARG A 29 -14.94 -6.39 -1.39
C ARG A 29 -15.50 -4.96 -1.47
N ASN A 30 -15.20 -4.13 -0.48
CA ASN A 30 -15.66 -2.74 -0.46
C ASN A 30 -15.03 -1.93 -1.59
N TRP A 31 -13.77 -2.21 -1.95
CA TRP A 31 -13.11 -1.57 -3.07
C TRP A 31 -13.83 -1.83 -4.40
N ALA A 32 -14.26 -3.08 -4.64
CA ALA A 32 -15.04 -3.38 -5.83
C ALA A 32 -16.37 -2.62 -5.89
N LEU A 33 -17.03 -2.44 -4.75
CA LEU A 33 -18.30 -1.69 -4.65
C LEU A 33 -18.13 -0.17 -4.83
N LEU A 34 -17.02 0.39 -4.35
CA LEU A 34 -16.74 1.84 -4.42
C LEU A 34 -16.49 2.34 -5.84
N GLN A 35 -16.19 1.46 -6.78
CA GLN A 35 -15.92 1.81 -8.17
C GLN A 35 -17.12 2.47 -8.88
N SER A 36 -18.36 2.21 -8.44
CA SER A 36 -19.55 2.84 -9.00
C SER A 36 -19.61 4.36 -8.76
N ASP A 37 -19.11 4.80 -7.60
CA ASP A 37 -19.36 6.16 -7.11
C ASP A 37 -18.09 7.06 -7.14
N TYR A 38 -16.90 6.44 -7.20
CA TYR A 38 -15.63 7.13 -7.04
C TYR A 38 -14.64 6.86 -8.19
N GLU A 39 -13.72 7.79 -8.42
CA GLU A 39 -12.50 7.55 -9.18
C GLU A 39 -11.51 6.82 -8.28
N CYS A 40 -11.31 5.52 -8.48
CA CYS A 40 -10.54 4.68 -7.57
C CYS A 40 -9.11 4.46 -8.06
N LEU A 41 -8.14 4.61 -7.13
CA LEU A 41 -6.74 4.26 -7.32
C LEU A 41 -6.36 3.20 -6.29
N TYR A 42 -6.07 1.99 -6.75
CA TYR A 42 -5.72 0.87 -5.88
C TYR A 42 -4.26 0.49 -6.07
N MET A 43 -3.55 0.36 -4.95
CA MET A 43 -2.11 0.19 -4.92
C MET A 43 -1.72 -1.16 -4.31
N VAL A 44 -0.90 -1.92 -5.02
CA VAL A 44 -0.13 -3.01 -4.42
C VAL A 44 1.12 -2.38 -3.78
N ALA A 45 1.12 -2.30 -2.45
CA ALA A 45 2.11 -1.56 -1.67
C ALA A 45 3.37 -2.42 -1.39
N ASP A 46 4.12 -2.73 -2.43
CA ASP A 46 5.32 -3.57 -2.35
C ASP A 46 6.50 -2.89 -1.65
N LEU A 47 6.65 -1.56 -1.78
CA LEU A 47 7.68 -0.80 -1.05
C LEU A 47 7.45 -0.88 0.47
N HIS A 48 6.20 -0.82 0.93
CA HIS A 48 5.88 -0.99 2.35
C HIS A 48 6.25 -2.36 2.90
N SER A 49 6.30 -3.39 2.05
CA SER A 49 6.73 -4.73 2.45
C SER A 49 8.22 -4.79 2.78
N LEU A 50 9.04 -3.88 2.25
CA LEU A 50 10.48 -3.81 2.50
C LEU A 50 10.85 -3.35 3.92
N THR A 51 9.90 -2.81 4.66
CA THR A 51 10.10 -2.44 6.07
C THR A 51 10.43 -3.65 6.95
N VAL A 52 10.07 -4.85 6.49
CA VAL A 52 10.42 -6.14 7.08
C VAL A 52 11.24 -6.92 6.05
N ARG A 53 12.22 -7.72 6.52
CA ARG A 53 13.09 -8.50 5.64
C ARG A 53 12.27 -9.44 4.75
N GLN A 54 12.47 -9.36 3.44
CA GLN A 54 11.77 -10.15 2.41
C GLN A 54 12.76 -10.99 1.61
N VAL A 55 12.28 -12.14 1.12
CA VAL A 55 12.95 -12.89 0.05
C VAL A 55 12.52 -12.27 -1.29
N PRO A 56 13.43 -11.72 -2.11
CA PRO A 56 13.04 -10.97 -3.30
C PRO A 56 12.18 -11.74 -4.31
N ALA A 57 12.44 -13.04 -4.47
CA ALA A 57 11.66 -13.89 -5.36
C ALA A 57 10.22 -14.04 -4.89
N ASP A 58 10.02 -14.21 -3.58
CA ASP A 58 8.69 -14.33 -2.96
C ASP A 58 7.93 -13.01 -3.03
N LEU A 59 8.59 -11.88 -2.77
CA LEU A 59 7.94 -10.58 -2.88
C LEU A 59 7.43 -10.34 -4.30
N ARG A 60 8.26 -10.60 -5.33
CA ARG A 60 7.84 -10.49 -6.74
C ARG A 60 6.67 -11.40 -7.10
N ARG A 61 6.67 -12.62 -6.59
CA ARG A 61 5.57 -13.58 -6.81
C ARG A 61 4.30 -13.08 -6.14
N ARG A 62 4.35 -12.73 -4.86
CA ARG A 62 3.19 -12.25 -4.08
C ARG A 62 2.61 -10.95 -4.62
N THR A 63 3.45 -10.03 -5.13
CA THR A 63 3.00 -8.80 -5.80
C THR A 63 2.11 -9.11 -6.99
N ARG A 64 2.53 -10.07 -7.84
CA ARG A 64 1.73 -10.50 -9.01
C ARG A 64 0.47 -11.26 -8.62
N GLU A 65 0.57 -12.16 -7.65
CA GLU A 65 -0.58 -12.91 -7.14
C GLU A 65 -1.64 -11.98 -6.54
N LEU A 66 -1.20 -10.97 -5.77
CA LEU A 66 -2.12 -9.98 -5.20
C LEU A 66 -2.78 -9.12 -6.28
N ALA A 67 -2.03 -8.66 -7.28
CA ALA A 67 -2.60 -7.92 -8.41
C ALA A 67 -3.64 -8.77 -9.16
N ALA A 68 -3.33 -10.04 -9.43
CA ALA A 68 -4.28 -10.97 -10.07
C ALA A 68 -5.54 -11.20 -9.20
N LEU A 69 -5.37 -11.31 -7.89
CA LEU A 69 -6.50 -11.43 -6.96
C LEU A 69 -7.40 -10.20 -7.01
N LEU A 70 -6.82 -8.99 -7.01
CA LEU A 70 -7.59 -7.74 -7.09
C LEU A 70 -8.41 -7.66 -8.37
N LEU A 71 -7.86 -8.09 -9.51
CA LEU A 71 -8.61 -8.22 -10.77
C LEU A 71 -9.74 -9.25 -10.65
N ALA A 72 -9.45 -10.41 -10.06
CA ALA A 72 -10.42 -11.50 -9.91
C ALA A 72 -11.62 -11.14 -9.01
N VAL A 73 -11.45 -10.25 -8.05
CA VAL A 73 -12.53 -9.78 -7.17
C VAL A 73 -13.31 -8.59 -7.76
N GLY A 74 -12.99 -8.17 -8.98
CA GLY A 74 -13.77 -7.18 -9.72
C GLY A 74 -13.18 -5.76 -9.75
N ILE A 75 -11.90 -5.56 -9.43
CA ILE A 75 -11.25 -4.28 -9.74
C ILE A 75 -11.09 -4.17 -11.26
N ASP A 76 -11.70 -3.15 -11.86
CA ASP A 76 -11.64 -2.93 -13.30
C ASP A 76 -10.51 -1.94 -13.67
N PRO A 77 -9.41 -2.41 -14.28
CA PRO A 77 -8.28 -1.55 -14.64
C PRO A 77 -8.53 -0.70 -15.90
N LYS A 78 -9.68 -0.87 -16.57
CA LYS A 78 -10.06 -0.03 -17.73
C LYS A 78 -10.71 1.26 -17.28
N GLU A 79 -11.46 1.21 -16.17
CA GLU A 79 -12.22 2.34 -15.63
C GLU A 79 -11.47 3.01 -14.45
N HIS A 80 -10.63 2.25 -13.75
CA HIS A 80 -9.94 2.67 -12.54
C HIS A 80 -8.44 2.34 -12.59
N VAL A 81 -7.67 2.92 -11.68
CA VAL A 81 -6.21 2.71 -11.64
C VAL A 81 -5.87 1.57 -10.67
N LEU A 82 -5.22 0.53 -11.18
CA LEU A 82 -4.53 -0.48 -10.37
C LEU A 82 -3.04 -0.42 -10.67
N PHE A 83 -2.22 -0.20 -9.66
CA PHE A 83 -0.77 -0.04 -9.85
C PHE A 83 0.06 -0.69 -8.74
N VAL A 84 1.33 -0.92 -9.05
CA VAL A 84 2.34 -1.37 -8.08
C VAL A 84 3.13 -0.14 -7.62
N GLN A 85 3.28 0.05 -6.32
CA GLN A 85 3.87 1.24 -5.73
C GLN A 85 5.29 1.52 -6.23
N SER A 86 6.13 0.49 -6.36
CA SER A 86 7.50 0.62 -6.86
C SER A 86 7.60 1.06 -8.33
N HIS A 87 6.50 0.99 -9.09
CA HIS A 87 6.45 1.49 -10.47
C HIS A 87 6.17 3.00 -10.55
N VAL A 88 6.01 3.68 -9.42
CA VAL A 88 5.79 5.13 -9.34
C VAL A 88 6.97 5.78 -8.61
N PRO A 89 8.05 6.17 -9.31
CA PRO A 89 9.26 6.74 -8.69
C PRO A 89 8.99 7.95 -7.80
N ALA A 90 7.98 8.75 -8.15
CA ALA A 90 7.58 9.93 -7.38
C ALA A 90 7.24 9.62 -5.90
N HIS A 91 6.80 8.39 -5.57
CA HIS A 91 6.58 8.00 -4.17
C HIS A 91 7.87 7.99 -3.37
N THR A 92 8.96 7.45 -3.93
CA THR A 92 10.27 7.43 -3.25
C THR A 92 10.93 8.80 -3.24
N GLU A 93 10.78 9.58 -4.31
CA GLU A 93 11.29 10.95 -4.38
C GLU A 93 10.63 11.84 -3.31
N LEU A 94 9.30 11.81 -3.20
CA LEU A 94 8.59 12.57 -2.19
C LEU A 94 8.92 12.08 -0.78
N SER A 95 9.05 10.76 -0.58
CA SER A 95 9.47 10.19 0.71
C SER A 95 10.84 10.71 1.14
N TRP A 96 11.80 10.84 0.21
CA TRP A 96 13.10 11.43 0.48
C TRP A 96 13.00 12.88 0.92
N VAL A 97 12.23 13.70 0.18
CA VAL A 97 12.02 15.12 0.52
C VAL A 97 11.40 15.26 1.92
N LEU A 98 10.38 14.46 2.22
CA LEU A 98 9.74 14.46 3.54
C LEU A 98 10.71 14.02 4.64
N ALA A 99 11.49 12.96 4.42
CA ALA A 99 12.47 12.47 5.38
C ALA A 99 13.53 13.53 5.72
N CYS A 100 13.98 14.32 4.73
CA CYS A 100 14.91 15.42 4.95
C CYS A 100 14.33 16.57 5.80
N ASN A 101 13.01 16.70 5.84
CA ASN A 101 12.31 17.77 6.57
C ASN A 101 11.64 17.29 7.86
N THR A 102 11.75 16.00 8.21
CA THR A 102 11.12 15.42 9.40
C THR A 102 12.15 15.14 10.47
N GLN A 103 11.89 15.58 11.70
CA GLN A 103 12.81 15.37 12.80
C GLN A 103 12.77 13.92 13.32
N PHE A 104 13.93 13.30 13.49
CA PHE A 104 14.05 11.94 14.02
C PHE A 104 13.35 11.76 15.38
N GLY A 105 13.45 12.77 16.25
CA GLY A 105 12.80 12.75 17.57
C GLY A 105 11.27 12.69 17.50
N GLU A 106 10.65 13.19 16.44
CA GLU A 106 9.22 13.08 16.19
C GLU A 106 8.86 11.68 15.69
N LEU A 107 9.58 11.20 14.69
CA LEU A 107 9.40 9.87 14.13
C LEU A 107 9.52 8.77 15.19
N SER A 108 10.52 8.85 16.06
CA SER A 108 10.74 7.87 17.13
C SER A 108 9.64 7.83 18.21
N ARG A 109 8.81 8.86 18.30
CA ARG A 109 7.66 8.92 19.20
C ARG A 109 6.38 8.32 18.63
N MET A 110 6.34 8.05 17.32
CA MET A 110 5.16 7.48 16.65
C MET A 110 4.82 6.11 17.24
N THR A 111 3.55 5.90 17.57
CA THR A 111 3.05 4.62 18.12
C THR A 111 3.34 3.46 17.17
N GLN A 112 3.10 3.65 15.88
CA GLN A 112 3.36 2.62 14.86
C GLN A 112 4.83 2.19 14.81
N PHE A 113 5.77 3.14 14.92
CA PHE A 113 7.19 2.83 14.99
C PHE A 113 7.52 1.99 16.22
N LYS A 114 7.01 2.36 17.39
CA LYS A 114 7.22 1.63 18.65
C LYS A 114 6.66 0.21 18.57
N ASP A 115 5.45 0.04 18.05
CA ASP A 115 4.79 -1.26 17.90
C ASP A 115 5.54 -2.18 16.94
N LYS A 116 5.96 -1.64 15.77
CA LYS A 116 6.74 -2.40 14.79
C LYS A 116 8.13 -2.77 15.33
N SER A 117 8.81 -1.84 16.00
CA SER A 117 10.13 -2.08 16.60
C SER A 117 10.07 -3.13 17.71
N ALA A 118 9.02 -3.12 18.53
CA ALA A 118 8.82 -4.13 19.58
C ALA A 118 8.59 -5.53 19.01
N LYS A 119 7.91 -5.65 17.85
CA LYS A 119 7.67 -6.92 17.16
C LYS A 119 8.91 -7.48 16.46
N HIS A 120 9.85 -6.64 16.08
CA HIS A 120 11.05 -7.00 15.33
C HIS A 120 12.30 -6.34 15.93
N PRO A 121 12.67 -6.66 17.20
CA PRO A 121 13.76 -5.98 17.90
C PRO A 121 15.12 -6.14 17.22
N ASP A 122 15.33 -7.26 16.50
CA ASP A 122 16.57 -7.54 15.78
C ASP A 122 16.68 -6.84 14.40
N ASN A 123 15.63 -6.12 13.99
CA ASN A 123 15.57 -5.46 12.68
C ASN A 123 14.89 -4.10 12.75
N VAL A 124 15.30 -3.26 13.69
CA VAL A 124 14.84 -1.87 13.78
C VAL A 124 15.60 -1.04 12.74
N ASN A 125 14.93 -0.63 11.69
CA ASN A 125 15.50 0.11 10.58
C ASN A 125 14.70 1.36 10.21
N GLY A 126 15.28 2.25 9.38
CA GLY A 126 14.64 3.50 8.96
C GLY A 126 13.32 3.34 8.21
N GLY A 127 13.08 2.20 7.56
CA GLY A 127 11.83 1.91 6.89
C GLY A 127 10.62 1.75 7.83
N LEU A 128 10.87 1.53 9.13
CA LEU A 128 9.77 1.43 10.12
C LEU A 128 9.10 2.78 10.42
N PHE A 129 9.67 3.88 9.95
CA PHE A 129 9.07 5.21 10.05
C PHE A 129 8.05 5.52 8.93
N THR A 130 7.89 4.62 7.95
CA THR A 130 7.01 4.80 6.78
C THR A 130 5.69 4.07 6.89
#